data_24f6bd68f86265be28101d0fe44cc3fe
#
_entry.id   24f6bd68f86265be28101d0fe44cc3fe
#
_cell.length_a   1.000
_cell.length_b   1.000
_cell.length_c   1.000
_cell.angle_alpha   90.00
_cell.angle_beta   90.00
_cell.angle_gamma   90.00
#
_symmetry.space_group_name_H-M   'P 1'
#
loop_
_entity.id
_entity.type
_entity.pdbx_description
1 polymer ?
#
loop_
_entity_poly.entity_id
_entity_poly.type
_entity_poly.pdbx_seq_one_letter_code
_entity_poly.pdbx_strand_id
1 'polypeptide(L)'
;MAQTKRRARGEDSIYYDRSRKRWVGTITVGWKPDGRRDRIIVRGKTKTEVKDKLRTKHTELAAGVRTPAHYTVEQCLKDWLETLNTQAATTVTGYQIMARHLVVLIGTVKLADLKVRDVDFALGTLAKRLSTRSVRLARMILIQAIRNAMVNDLAVRNVADLATVPTGKPGRPLFRSWS
;
A
#
# COMPACT_ATOMS: atom_id res chain seq x y z
N MET A 1 -9.96 -46.96 10.54
CA MET A 1 -8.73 -46.12 10.46
C MET A 1 -8.87 -45.15 9.31
N ALA A 2 -9.00 -43.87 9.57
CA ALA A 2 -9.19 -42.85 8.52
C ALA A 2 -7.85 -42.61 7.80
N GLN A 3 -7.81 -42.97 6.50
CA GLN A 3 -6.65 -42.68 5.65
C GLN A 3 -6.48 -41.16 5.50
N THR A 4 -5.40 -40.65 6.05
CA THR A 4 -4.98 -39.24 5.87
C THR A 4 -4.51 -39.08 4.43
N LYS A 5 -5.38 -38.57 3.56
CA LYS A 5 -5.10 -38.29 2.16
C LYS A 5 -3.88 -37.40 2.05
N ARG A 6 -2.75 -37.92 1.51
CA ARG A 6 -1.54 -37.12 1.24
C ARG A 6 -1.90 -35.97 0.33
N ARG A 7 -1.60 -34.74 0.76
CA ARG A 7 -1.85 -33.53 -0.04
C ARG A 7 -0.95 -33.51 -1.28
N ALA A 8 -1.46 -33.01 -2.39
CA ALA A 8 -0.69 -32.83 -3.60
C ALA A 8 0.46 -31.83 -3.40
N ARG A 9 1.56 -32.02 -4.12
CA ARG A 9 2.70 -31.08 -4.09
C ARG A 9 2.22 -29.74 -4.63
N GLY A 10 2.27 -28.66 -3.79
CA GLY A 10 1.86 -27.31 -4.18
C GLY A 10 0.51 -26.84 -3.60
N GLU A 11 -0.25 -27.70 -2.92
CA GLU A 11 -1.48 -27.27 -2.25
C GLU A 11 -1.21 -26.36 -1.04
N ASP A 12 -2.03 -25.30 -0.91
CA ASP A 12 -2.04 -24.42 0.24
C ASP A 12 -2.27 -25.18 1.55
N SER A 13 -1.50 -24.85 2.56
CA SER A 13 -1.69 -25.43 3.87
C SER A 13 -2.57 -24.54 4.73
N ILE A 14 -3.71 -25.06 5.19
CA ILE A 14 -4.59 -24.36 6.14
C ILE A 14 -4.69 -25.22 7.40
N TYR A 15 -4.36 -24.63 8.55
CA TYR A 15 -4.43 -25.29 9.87
C TYR A 15 -4.87 -24.29 10.95
N TYR A 16 -5.34 -24.85 12.06
CA TYR A 16 -5.71 -24.07 13.24
C TYR A 16 -4.54 -24.00 14.23
N ASP A 17 -4.05 -22.80 14.51
CA ASP A 17 -3.04 -22.53 15.53
C ASP A 17 -3.72 -22.44 16.89
N ARG A 18 -3.63 -23.53 17.67
CA ARG A 18 -4.26 -23.64 19.00
C ARG A 18 -3.66 -22.66 20.00
N SER A 19 -2.36 -22.36 19.92
CA SER A 19 -1.67 -21.47 20.87
C SER A 19 -2.13 -20.02 20.70
N ARG A 20 -2.43 -19.61 19.46
CA ARG A 20 -2.85 -18.26 19.12
C ARG A 20 -4.33 -18.15 18.74
N LYS A 21 -5.10 -19.23 18.94
CA LYS A 21 -6.55 -19.33 18.69
C LYS A 21 -6.98 -18.74 17.35
N ARG A 22 -6.27 -19.08 16.27
CA ARG A 22 -6.53 -18.54 14.92
C ARG A 22 -6.21 -19.54 13.82
N TRP A 23 -6.85 -19.37 12.67
CA TRP A 23 -6.54 -20.11 11.46
C TRP A 23 -5.34 -19.49 10.75
N VAL A 24 -4.50 -20.36 10.20
CA VAL A 24 -3.29 -19.98 9.45
C VAL A 24 -3.33 -20.67 8.10
N GLY A 25 -3.09 -19.91 7.04
CA GLY A 25 -2.92 -20.40 5.68
C GLY A 25 -1.53 -20.07 5.16
N THR A 26 -0.95 -20.94 4.33
CA THR A 26 0.40 -20.77 3.81
C THR A 26 0.45 -21.12 2.34
N ILE A 27 0.97 -20.21 1.51
CA ILE A 27 1.30 -20.41 0.09
C ILE A 27 2.81 -20.50 -0.04
N THR A 28 3.32 -21.49 -0.76
CA THR A 28 4.75 -21.56 -1.13
C THR A 28 4.94 -20.85 -2.47
N VAL A 29 5.71 -19.77 -2.50
CA VAL A 29 5.94 -18.94 -3.70
C VAL A 29 7.29 -19.20 -4.38
N GLY A 30 8.14 -19.99 -3.74
CA GLY A 30 9.47 -20.32 -4.30
C GLY A 30 10.48 -20.73 -3.23
N TRP A 31 11.74 -20.49 -3.53
CA TRP A 31 12.89 -20.75 -2.66
C TRP A 31 13.67 -19.46 -2.48
N LYS A 32 14.11 -19.18 -1.26
CA LYS A 32 15.01 -18.08 -0.96
C LYS A 32 16.46 -18.44 -1.37
N PRO A 33 17.36 -17.45 -1.54
CA PRO A 33 18.77 -17.71 -1.82
C PRO A 33 19.45 -18.59 -0.78
N ASP A 34 18.94 -18.64 0.45
CA ASP A 34 19.41 -19.49 1.57
C ASP A 34 18.91 -20.93 1.50
N GLY A 35 18.23 -21.34 0.41
CA GLY A 35 17.67 -22.68 0.22
C GLY A 35 16.39 -22.97 1.03
N ARG A 36 15.86 -22.00 1.75
CA ARG A 36 14.58 -22.13 2.49
C ARG A 36 13.38 -21.84 1.58
N ARG A 37 12.26 -22.48 1.87
CA ARG A 37 11.01 -22.20 1.14
C ARG A 37 10.54 -20.77 1.42
N ASP A 38 10.33 -19.99 0.37
CA ASP A 38 9.65 -18.70 0.49
C ASP A 38 8.14 -18.92 0.61
N ARG A 39 7.56 -18.43 1.72
CA ARG A 39 6.16 -18.70 2.08
C ARG A 39 5.44 -17.42 2.44
N ILE A 40 4.29 -17.20 1.83
CA ILE A 40 3.34 -16.18 2.25
C ILE A 40 2.41 -16.80 3.29
N ILE A 41 2.29 -16.17 4.46
CA ILE A 41 1.45 -16.62 5.56
C ILE A 41 0.29 -15.64 5.74
N VAL A 42 -0.94 -16.17 5.65
CA VAL A 42 -2.17 -15.42 5.96
C VAL A 42 -2.80 -15.95 7.24
N ARG A 43 -3.51 -15.09 7.95
CA ARG A 43 -4.11 -15.41 9.25
C ARG A 43 -5.53 -14.86 9.30
N GLY A 44 -6.42 -15.59 9.99
CA GLY A 44 -7.81 -15.18 10.16
C GLY A 44 -8.47 -15.82 11.37
N LYS A 45 -9.60 -15.28 11.78
CA LYS A 45 -10.40 -15.82 12.89
C LYS A 45 -11.16 -17.08 12.44
N THR A 46 -11.54 -17.17 11.17
CA THR A 46 -12.26 -18.29 10.61
C THR A 46 -11.50 -18.94 9.46
N LYS A 47 -11.80 -20.23 9.19
CA LYS A 47 -11.22 -20.95 8.06
C LYS A 47 -11.61 -20.34 6.72
N THR A 48 -12.84 -19.82 6.61
CA THR A 48 -13.37 -19.18 5.39
C THR A 48 -12.59 -17.88 5.11
N GLU A 49 -12.39 -17.03 6.11
CA GLU A 49 -11.58 -15.81 5.99
C GLU A 49 -10.17 -16.10 5.46
N VAL A 50 -9.55 -17.17 5.96
CA VAL A 50 -8.21 -17.57 5.50
C VAL A 50 -8.24 -18.06 4.06
N LYS A 51 -9.27 -18.82 3.65
CA LYS A 51 -9.44 -19.25 2.26
C LYS A 51 -9.59 -18.06 1.30
N ASP A 52 -10.39 -17.07 1.68
CA ASP A 52 -10.61 -15.87 0.85
C ASP A 52 -9.32 -15.05 0.72
N LYS A 53 -8.58 -14.90 1.82
CA LYS A 53 -7.26 -14.26 1.81
C LYS A 53 -6.25 -15.01 0.94
N LEU A 54 -6.22 -16.34 0.99
CA LEU A 54 -5.37 -17.16 0.13
C LEU A 54 -5.74 -16.98 -1.35
N ARG A 55 -7.03 -17.00 -1.68
CA ARG A 55 -7.52 -16.78 -3.04
C ARG A 55 -7.09 -15.41 -3.58
N THR A 56 -7.24 -14.36 -2.80
CA THR A 56 -6.77 -13.02 -3.15
C THR A 56 -5.26 -13.01 -3.42
N LYS A 57 -4.47 -13.66 -2.53
CA LYS A 57 -3.02 -13.77 -2.72
C LYS A 57 -2.62 -14.57 -3.94
N HIS A 58 -3.34 -15.64 -4.29
CA HIS A 58 -3.12 -16.34 -5.55
C HIS A 58 -3.37 -15.47 -6.77
N THR A 59 -4.44 -14.66 -6.75
CA THR A 59 -4.74 -13.70 -7.84
C THR A 59 -3.62 -12.65 -7.97
N GLU A 60 -3.14 -12.11 -6.86
CA GLU A 60 -2.01 -11.16 -6.85
C GLU A 60 -0.72 -11.79 -7.40
N LEU A 61 -0.40 -13.02 -6.97
CA LEU A 61 0.76 -13.77 -7.46
C LEU A 61 0.66 -14.13 -8.95
N ALA A 62 -0.53 -14.50 -9.41
CA ALA A 62 -0.79 -14.77 -10.82
C ALA A 62 -0.67 -13.49 -11.68
N ALA A 63 -0.93 -12.32 -11.10
CA ALA A 63 -0.68 -11.02 -11.71
C ALA A 63 0.78 -10.55 -11.60
N GLY A 64 1.69 -11.39 -11.07
CA GLY A 64 3.11 -11.06 -10.87
C GLY A 64 3.41 -10.20 -9.65
N VAL A 65 2.42 -9.79 -8.88
CA VAL A 65 2.58 -8.83 -7.77
C VAL A 65 3.09 -9.51 -6.51
N ARG A 66 4.21 -9.02 -5.98
CA ARG A 66 4.87 -9.52 -4.77
C ARG A 66 4.91 -8.46 -3.66
N THR A 67 3.76 -7.90 -3.31
CA THR A 67 3.72 -6.93 -2.19
C THR A 67 4.18 -7.59 -0.89
N PRO A 68 5.27 -7.13 -0.25
CA PRO A 68 5.66 -7.62 1.07
C PRO A 68 4.54 -7.40 2.08
N ALA A 69 4.34 -8.37 2.99
CA ALA A 69 3.24 -8.33 3.97
C ALA A 69 3.23 -7.07 4.87
N HIS A 70 4.33 -6.35 4.91
CA HIS A 70 4.54 -5.15 5.73
C HIS A 70 4.78 -3.88 4.92
N TYR A 71 4.65 -3.90 3.59
CA TYR A 71 4.88 -2.73 2.75
C TYR A 71 3.76 -1.70 2.96
N THR A 72 4.13 -0.56 3.54
CA THR A 72 3.20 0.50 3.94
C THR A 72 3.20 1.67 2.96
N VAL A 73 2.22 2.57 3.09
CA VAL A 73 2.16 3.83 2.32
C VAL A 73 3.40 4.70 2.61
N GLU A 74 3.90 4.70 3.85
CA GLU A 74 5.13 5.42 4.21
C GLU A 74 6.34 4.90 3.43
N GLN A 75 6.53 3.57 3.39
CA GLN A 75 7.61 2.95 2.61
C GLN A 75 7.47 3.25 1.11
N CYS A 76 6.25 3.17 0.59
CA CYS A 76 5.95 3.49 -0.80
C CYS A 76 6.33 4.94 -1.16
N LEU A 77 5.99 5.91 -0.30
CA LEU A 77 6.34 7.31 -0.48
C LEU A 77 7.86 7.53 -0.38
N LYS A 78 8.53 6.86 0.56
CA LYS A 78 9.98 6.93 0.74
C LYS A 78 10.71 6.40 -0.49
N ASP A 79 10.37 5.19 -0.94
CA ASP A 79 10.99 4.56 -2.11
C ASP A 79 10.82 5.44 -3.36
N TRP A 80 9.65 6.04 -3.55
CA TRP A 80 9.44 6.97 -4.67
C TRP A 80 10.31 8.23 -4.54
N LEU A 81 10.39 8.84 -3.36
CA LEU A 81 11.21 10.03 -3.14
C LEU A 81 12.69 9.76 -3.42
N GLU A 82 13.18 8.56 -3.15
CA GLU A 82 14.55 8.13 -3.46
C GLU A 82 14.82 8.02 -4.97
N THR A 83 13.79 7.88 -5.81
CA THR A 83 13.95 7.88 -7.27
C THR A 83 14.12 9.27 -7.89
N LEU A 84 13.89 10.35 -7.12
CA LEU A 84 13.87 11.72 -7.63
C LEU A 84 15.27 12.35 -7.75
N ASN A 85 16.25 11.63 -8.26
CA ASN A 85 17.65 12.06 -8.32
C ASN A 85 17.93 13.19 -9.32
N THR A 86 17.02 13.39 -10.31
CA THR A 86 17.17 14.39 -11.38
C THR A 86 16.39 15.68 -11.14
N GLN A 87 15.61 15.75 -10.06
CA GLN A 87 14.77 16.90 -9.73
C GLN A 87 15.54 17.97 -8.97
N ALA A 88 15.14 19.24 -9.15
CA ALA A 88 15.71 20.34 -8.36
C ALA A 88 15.47 20.12 -6.85
N ALA A 89 16.48 20.42 -6.04
CA ALA A 89 16.43 20.20 -4.57
C ALA A 89 15.22 20.87 -3.90
N THR A 90 14.84 22.06 -4.36
CA THR A 90 13.66 22.79 -3.86
C THR A 90 12.35 22.03 -4.14
N THR A 91 12.24 21.38 -5.31
CA THR A 91 11.09 20.56 -5.68
C THR A 91 11.00 19.31 -4.80
N VAL A 92 12.12 18.61 -4.62
CA VAL A 92 12.21 17.43 -3.74
C VAL A 92 11.83 17.77 -2.31
N THR A 93 12.34 18.89 -1.77
CA THR A 93 11.97 19.39 -0.44
C THR A 93 10.46 19.64 -0.33
N GLY A 94 9.84 20.25 -1.35
CA GLY A 94 8.40 20.45 -1.39
C GLY A 94 7.62 19.13 -1.37
N TYR A 95 8.10 18.12 -2.10
CA TYR A 95 7.49 16.79 -2.11
C TYR A 95 7.66 16.07 -0.78
N GLN A 96 8.83 16.17 -0.15
CA GLN A 96 9.08 15.60 1.19
C GLN A 96 8.15 16.18 2.25
N ILE A 97 7.94 17.50 2.25
CA ILE A 97 7.02 18.17 3.18
C ILE A 97 5.61 17.62 3.00
N MET A 98 5.16 17.52 1.75
CA MET A 98 3.81 17.04 1.46
C MET A 98 3.65 15.53 1.75
N ALA A 99 4.67 14.72 1.47
CA ALA A 99 4.69 13.31 1.83
C ALA A 99 4.59 13.10 3.34
N ARG A 100 5.27 13.92 4.17
CA ARG A 100 5.13 13.86 5.63
C ARG A 100 3.69 14.10 6.10
N HIS A 101 2.97 15.01 5.47
CA HIS A 101 1.54 15.21 5.79
C HIS A 101 0.70 13.96 5.51
N LEU A 102 0.98 13.25 4.41
CA LEU A 102 0.32 11.99 4.08
C LEU A 102 0.71 10.86 5.05
N VAL A 103 2.00 10.75 5.38
CA VAL A 103 2.52 9.74 6.32
C VAL A 103 1.85 9.84 7.68
N VAL A 104 1.66 11.05 8.22
CA VAL A 104 0.96 11.25 9.50
C VAL A 104 -0.48 10.72 9.47
N LEU A 105 -1.15 10.74 8.33
CA LEU A 105 -2.57 10.38 8.21
C LEU A 105 -2.78 8.91 7.81
N ILE A 106 -1.98 8.41 6.87
CA ILE A 106 -2.16 7.08 6.27
C ILE A 106 -0.86 6.27 6.14
N GLY A 107 0.26 6.76 6.66
CA GLY A 107 1.58 6.13 6.49
C GLY A 107 1.66 4.69 6.99
N THR A 108 0.98 4.38 8.09
CA THR A 108 0.95 3.04 8.70
C THR A 108 0.03 2.06 7.98
N VAL A 109 -0.81 2.54 7.06
CA VAL A 109 -1.70 1.67 6.28
C VAL A 109 -0.85 0.85 5.30
N LYS A 110 -1.10 -0.46 5.25
CA LYS A 110 -0.45 -1.32 4.26
C LYS A 110 -0.92 -0.96 2.87
N LEU A 111 -0.01 -0.89 1.92
CA LEU A 111 -0.34 -0.51 0.55
C LEU A 111 -1.38 -1.46 -0.08
N ALA A 112 -1.31 -2.76 0.24
CA ALA A 112 -2.27 -3.76 -0.21
C ALA A 112 -3.70 -3.56 0.35
N ASP A 113 -3.81 -2.96 1.53
CA ASP A 113 -5.09 -2.73 2.23
C ASP A 113 -5.63 -1.32 2.00
N LEU A 114 -4.87 -0.43 1.34
CA LEU A 114 -5.24 0.96 1.08
C LEU A 114 -6.49 1.04 0.18
N LYS A 115 -7.48 1.80 0.62
CA LYS A 115 -8.74 2.02 -0.09
C LYS A 115 -8.91 3.47 -0.50
N VAL A 116 -9.74 3.72 -1.50
CA VAL A 116 -10.06 5.08 -1.96
C VAL A 116 -10.54 5.97 -0.81
N ARG A 117 -11.40 5.43 0.06
CA ARG A 117 -11.92 6.16 1.24
C ARG A 117 -10.83 6.63 2.21
N ASP A 118 -9.72 5.87 2.33
CA ASP A 118 -8.62 6.24 3.21
C ASP A 118 -7.84 7.42 2.61
N VAL A 119 -7.71 7.44 1.28
CA VAL A 119 -7.13 8.56 0.54
C VAL A 119 -8.05 9.78 0.61
N ASP A 120 -9.36 9.63 0.37
CA ASP A 120 -10.35 10.71 0.48
C ASP A 120 -10.36 11.33 1.89
N PHE A 121 -10.30 10.50 2.92
CA PHE A 121 -10.18 10.95 4.32
C PHE A 121 -8.91 11.78 4.54
N ALA A 122 -7.76 11.32 4.04
CA ALA A 122 -6.49 12.03 4.16
C ALA A 122 -6.55 13.38 3.44
N LEU A 123 -7.01 13.40 2.17
CA LEU A 123 -7.14 14.63 1.39
C LEU A 123 -8.15 15.60 2.01
N GLY A 124 -9.28 15.10 2.52
CA GLY A 124 -10.28 15.90 3.24
C GLY A 124 -9.72 16.54 4.52
N THR A 125 -8.89 15.80 5.25
CA THR A 125 -8.22 16.32 6.45
C THR A 125 -7.19 17.39 6.08
N LEU A 126 -6.43 17.20 5.01
CA LEU A 126 -5.47 18.20 4.52
C LEU A 126 -6.18 19.46 4.02
N ALA A 127 -7.33 19.35 3.36
CA ALA A 127 -8.09 20.49 2.84
C ALA A 127 -8.56 21.46 3.94
N LYS A 128 -8.75 20.98 5.18
CA LYS A 128 -9.07 21.84 6.32
C LYS A 128 -7.96 22.83 6.70
N ARG A 129 -6.71 22.54 6.30
CA ARG A 129 -5.51 23.32 6.69
C ARG A 129 -4.75 23.89 5.50
N LEU A 130 -4.78 23.22 4.36
CA LEU A 130 -3.98 23.54 3.18
C LEU A 130 -4.84 24.11 2.05
N SER A 131 -4.19 24.77 1.09
CA SER A 131 -4.86 25.24 -0.13
C SER A 131 -5.22 24.08 -1.04
N THR A 132 -6.20 24.29 -1.93
CA THR A 132 -6.60 23.30 -2.95
C THR A 132 -5.41 22.87 -3.82
N ARG A 133 -4.48 23.80 -4.12
CA ARG A 133 -3.24 23.50 -4.86
C ARG A 133 -2.37 22.49 -4.10
N SER A 134 -2.20 22.70 -2.79
CA SER A 134 -1.42 21.78 -1.94
C SER A 134 -2.08 20.41 -1.80
N VAL A 135 -3.41 20.36 -1.72
CA VAL A 135 -4.16 19.09 -1.68
C VAL A 135 -4.02 18.32 -3.01
N ARG A 136 -4.09 19.03 -4.14
CA ARG A 136 -3.82 18.43 -5.47
C ARG A 136 -2.39 17.89 -5.55
N LEU A 137 -1.42 18.61 -5.02
CA LEU A 137 -0.03 18.17 -4.94
C LEU A 137 0.11 16.91 -4.10
N ALA A 138 -0.53 16.84 -2.93
CA ALA A 138 -0.52 15.64 -2.09
C ALA A 138 -1.07 14.41 -2.82
N ARG A 139 -2.22 14.57 -3.51
CA ARG A 139 -2.80 13.49 -4.34
C ARG A 139 -1.84 13.08 -5.46
N MET A 140 -1.25 14.02 -6.18
CA MET A 140 -0.30 13.74 -7.25
C MET A 140 0.91 12.94 -6.75
N ILE A 141 1.48 13.31 -5.62
CA ILE A 141 2.60 12.62 -4.98
C ILE A 141 2.22 11.17 -4.65
N LEU A 142 1.05 10.94 -4.07
CA LEU A 142 0.58 9.60 -3.74
C LEU A 142 0.34 8.76 -5.01
N ILE A 143 -0.21 9.36 -6.07
CA ILE A 143 -0.38 8.71 -7.38
C ILE A 143 0.98 8.27 -7.93
N GLN A 144 1.99 9.14 -7.92
CA GLN A 144 3.30 8.82 -8.47
C GLN A 144 4.01 7.74 -7.64
N ALA A 145 3.91 7.81 -6.31
CA ALA A 145 4.48 6.80 -5.43
C ALA A 145 3.84 5.41 -5.67
N ILE A 146 2.52 5.35 -5.78
CA ILE A 146 1.83 4.08 -6.06
C ILE A 146 2.15 3.58 -7.48
N ARG A 147 2.28 4.46 -8.48
CA ARG A 147 2.72 4.07 -9.83
C ARG A 147 4.12 3.49 -9.81
N ASN A 148 5.05 4.10 -9.07
CA ASN A 148 6.38 3.53 -8.88
C ASN A 148 6.32 2.15 -8.22
N ALA A 149 5.48 1.96 -7.22
CA ALA A 149 5.24 0.66 -6.60
C ALA A 149 4.66 -0.36 -7.59
N MET A 150 3.75 0.06 -8.50
CA MET A 150 3.20 -0.81 -9.55
C MET A 150 4.27 -1.24 -10.55
N VAL A 151 5.16 -0.34 -10.98
CA VAL A 151 6.29 -0.67 -11.87
C VAL A 151 7.23 -1.69 -11.22
N ASN A 152 7.35 -1.68 -9.89
CA ASN A 152 8.18 -2.62 -9.13
C ASN A 152 7.38 -3.85 -8.62
N ASP A 153 6.22 -4.13 -9.18
CA ASP A 153 5.36 -5.27 -8.82
C ASP A 153 4.93 -5.31 -7.34
N LEU A 154 4.89 -4.15 -6.68
CA LEU A 154 4.52 -4.02 -5.27
C LEU A 154 3.05 -3.61 -5.08
N ALA A 155 2.35 -3.23 -6.13
CA ALA A 155 0.94 -2.86 -6.10
C ALA A 155 0.21 -3.29 -7.39
N VAL A 156 -1.07 -3.69 -7.27
CA VAL A 156 -1.90 -4.11 -8.42
C VAL A 156 -2.57 -2.92 -9.11
N ARG A 157 -3.00 -1.93 -8.30
CA ARG A 157 -3.81 -0.80 -8.78
C ARG A 157 -3.48 0.47 -8.03
N ASN A 158 -3.73 1.60 -8.69
CA ASN A 158 -3.56 2.92 -8.08
C ASN A 158 -4.90 3.43 -7.54
N VAL A 159 -5.10 3.30 -6.24
CA VAL A 159 -6.33 3.77 -5.58
C VAL A 159 -6.40 5.29 -5.48
N ALA A 160 -5.26 5.99 -5.51
CA ALA A 160 -5.21 7.45 -5.44
C ALA A 160 -5.71 8.12 -6.74
N ASP A 161 -5.68 7.41 -7.88
CA ASP A 161 -6.26 7.89 -9.15
C ASP A 161 -7.79 8.04 -9.08
N LEU A 162 -8.43 7.28 -8.18
CA LEU A 162 -9.89 7.28 -8.00
C LEU A 162 -10.36 8.26 -6.92
N ALA A 163 -9.43 8.82 -6.13
CA ALA A 163 -9.76 9.71 -5.03
C ALA A 163 -10.14 11.11 -5.52
N THR A 164 -11.09 11.74 -4.81
CA THR A 164 -11.57 13.08 -5.13
C THR A 164 -10.73 14.14 -4.41
N VAL A 165 -10.44 15.25 -5.10
CA VAL A 165 -9.75 16.39 -4.49
C VAL A 165 -10.76 17.37 -3.91
N PRO A 166 -10.88 17.49 -2.58
CA PRO A 166 -11.75 18.49 -1.98
C PRO A 166 -11.16 19.90 -2.12
N THR A 167 -12.04 20.90 -2.10
CA THR A 167 -11.63 22.31 -2.06
C THR A 167 -11.00 22.60 -0.70
N GLY A 168 -9.77 23.09 -0.74
CA GLY A 168 -9.03 23.52 0.44
C GLY A 168 -9.20 25.01 0.73
N LYS A 169 -8.42 25.52 1.68
CA LYS A 169 -8.41 26.95 2.00
C LYS A 169 -7.99 27.80 0.79
N PRO A 170 -8.45 29.05 0.68
CA PRO A 170 -7.93 29.98 -0.31
C PRO A 170 -6.41 30.08 -0.20
N GLY A 171 -5.72 30.02 -1.33
CA GLY A 171 -4.27 30.27 -1.39
C GLY A 171 -3.96 31.76 -1.11
N ARG A 172 -2.71 32.05 -0.73
CA ARG A 172 -2.28 33.45 -0.69
C ARG A 172 -2.40 34.04 -2.10
N PRO A 173 -2.97 35.26 -2.25
CA PRO A 173 -3.00 35.91 -3.53
C PRO A 173 -1.57 36.11 -4.05
N LEU A 174 -1.34 35.81 -5.33
CA LEU A 174 -0.03 35.89 -5.97
C LEU A 174 0.45 37.33 -6.20
N PHE A 175 -0.44 38.30 -6.06
CA PHE A 175 -0.13 39.72 -6.23
C PHE A 175 -0.57 40.53 -5.01
N ARG A 176 0.38 41.15 -4.34
CA ARG A 176 0.13 42.42 -3.68
C ARG A 176 0.19 43.48 -4.78
N SER A 177 -0.93 44.13 -5.08
CA SER A 177 -0.87 45.38 -5.85
C SER A 177 -0.04 46.37 -5.04
N TRP A 178 1.04 46.80 -5.61
CA TRP A 178 1.76 47.95 -5.10
C TRP A 178 0.88 49.17 -5.41
N SER A 179 0.23 49.71 -4.36
CA SER A 179 -0.37 51.04 -4.38
C SER A 179 0.68 52.06 -4.08
#